data_00a8b8ce2317f7af2143f2cc6599fbe6
#
_entry.id   00a8b8ce2317f7af2143f2cc6599fbe6
#
_cell.length_a   1.000
_cell.length_b   1.000
_cell.length_c   1.000
_cell.angle_alpha   90.00
_cell.angle_beta   90.00
_cell.angle_gamma   90.00
#
_symmetry.space_group_name_H-M   'P 1'
#
loop_
_entity.id
_entity.type
_entity.pdbx_description
1 polymer ?
#
loop_
_entity_poly.entity_id
_entity_poly.type
_entity_poly.pdbx_seq_one_letter_code
_entity_poly.pdbx_strand_id
1 'polypeptide(L)'
;MYIEVNQDGLYEVDENLYTRPKQLTNFVPEIMTAYYPLADNQQFPQALDVRITWADHTQRRLILPMSRSLATSIRNAEPRAVLLKPTALAAVQMYLVDQISKTNKEMRGVYLPGNGTHWLAYGQHVTVWNGRVAGSADLKIPCVIKPTDTYRITNSIDRPVPTLVRALLENDAALVLPVAYALLVSRRDVLTAEQHPLQGGLYITGVQSSGKTTLARRVFGYTERIGTPGKPALMLEAVSTEASVRDTLSENPGCVVIIDDLAKSSTRSIEAHRRKLGGAMLRLAANEGDSTKKNSSGKTDHRDCAAGIALTAEFVLDGVSELTRSIFVYLDKQLNLTEDVRPALIGAILEDFADWFADNYEHAIELLHKIADSPDILKNLRVDGADEFTELLTRERRWAVVCMVEMIKSTVKLSPHQEQALYEKFWKAVHLSVSKQVDEFSKIRTHFKEGNIAHLLCEAIDSDEFKLCRKKEKLFKRNGIIWKEKKGVIKQVGIKQTALVQFIRNQNGYQNYSSRKITDYMKDIGCLTINEDKSNTVHLGKIKDGKRPLPRVLLIDVETLRDSAEEYNLYAEQARE
;
A
#
# COMPACT_ATOMS: atom_id res chain seq x y z
N MET A 1 -28.56 -14.99 40.64
CA MET A 1 -27.48 -14.00 40.84
C MET A 1 -27.76 -12.79 39.97
N TYR A 2 -27.88 -11.59 40.53
CA TYR A 2 -28.10 -10.34 39.80
C TYR A 2 -27.20 -9.24 40.34
N ILE A 3 -27.09 -8.13 39.62
CA ILE A 3 -26.29 -6.97 40.01
C ILE A 3 -27.23 -5.90 40.58
N GLU A 4 -27.00 -5.48 41.79
CA GLU A 4 -27.65 -4.36 42.46
C GLU A 4 -26.76 -3.12 42.42
N VAL A 5 -27.37 -1.97 42.14
CA VAL A 5 -26.68 -0.68 42.10
C VAL A 5 -26.96 0.06 43.38
N ASN A 6 -25.91 0.35 44.18
CA ASN A 6 -25.98 1.18 45.35
C ASN A 6 -25.21 2.48 45.13
N GLN A 7 -25.32 3.45 46.04
CA GLN A 7 -24.69 4.79 45.89
C GLN A 7 -23.14 4.72 45.82
N ASP A 8 -22.54 3.67 46.33
CA ASP A 8 -21.10 3.49 46.44
C ASP A 8 -20.51 2.42 45.51
N GLY A 9 -21.37 1.78 44.69
CA GLY A 9 -20.87 0.80 43.72
C GLY A 9 -21.88 -0.22 43.22
N LEU A 10 -21.37 -1.20 42.50
CA LEU A 10 -22.11 -2.36 42.03
C LEU A 10 -21.93 -3.51 43.03
N TYR A 11 -23.00 -4.23 43.29
CA TYR A 11 -23.05 -5.35 44.20
C TYR A 11 -23.58 -6.61 43.52
N GLU A 12 -22.94 -7.73 43.82
CA GLU A 12 -23.39 -9.07 43.47
C GLU A 12 -24.34 -9.57 44.54
N VAL A 13 -25.58 -9.87 44.20
CA VAL A 13 -26.61 -10.39 45.09
C VAL A 13 -26.98 -11.81 44.65
N ASP A 14 -26.92 -12.74 45.61
CA ASP A 14 -27.40 -14.10 45.39
C ASP A 14 -28.92 -14.15 45.69
N GLU A 15 -29.69 -14.82 44.83
CA GLU A 15 -31.14 -15.01 45.01
C GLU A 15 -31.46 -15.84 46.26
N ASN A 16 -30.52 -16.62 46.76
CA ASN A 16 -30.62 -17.32 48.03
C ASN A 16 -30.41 -16.31 49.16
N LEU A 17 -31.47 -15.87 49.77
CA LEU A 17 -31.69 -14.76 50.73
C LEU A 17 -30.75 -14.71 51.97
N TYR A 18 -29.72 -15.55 52.07
CA TYR A 18 -28.89 -15.67 53.28
C TYR A 18 -27.45 -15.13 53.13
N THR A 19 -27.06 -14.67 51.93
CA THR A 19 -25.73 -14.12 51.71
C THR A 19 -25.77 -12.60 51.64
N ARG A 20 -24.85 -11.93 52.35
CA ARG A 20 -24.71 -10.46 52.26
C ARG A 20 -24.27 -10.07 50.82
N PRO A 21 -24.85 -9.00 50.28
CA PRO A 21 -24.40 -8.43 49.00
C PRO A 21 -22.89 -8.23 48.98
N LYS A 22 -22.23 -8.66 47.91
CA LYS A 22 -20.77 -8.55 47.75
C LYS A 22 -20.45 -7.38 46.85
N GLN A 23 -19.80 -6.36 47.37
CA GLN A 23 -19.37 -5.21 46.57
C GLN A 23 -18.37 -5.61 45.50
N LEU A 24 -18.63 -5.21 44.26
CA LEU A 24 -17.84 -5.49 43.08
C LEU A 24 -16.98 -4.30 42.67
N THR A 25 -17.51 -3.08 42.82
CA THR A 25 -16.84 -1.84 42.41
C THR A 25 -16.97 -0.78 43.51
N ASN A 26 -16.07 0.20 43.51
CA ASN A 26 -16.18 1.41 44.33
C ASN A 26 -16.78 2.58 43.59
N PHE A 27 -17.46 2.31 42.45
CA PHE A 27 -18.08 3.29 41.59
C PHE A 27 -19.33 2.74 40.91
N VAL A 28 -20.19 3.63 40.47
CA VAL A 28 -21.37 3.32 39.67
C VAL A 28 -21.15 3.81 38.25
N PRO A 29 -21.08 2.91 37.26
CA PRO A 29 -21.00 3.29 35.86
C PRO A 29 -22.41 3.47 35.28
N GLU A 30 -22.62 4.55 34.55
CA GLU A 30 -23.85 4.83 33.83
C GLU A 30 -23.55 5.15 32.36
N ILE A 31 -24.24 4.49 31.44
CA ILE A 31 -24.07 4.76 30.01
C ILE A 31 -24.87 6.03 29.66
N MET A 32 -24.14 7.02 29.14
CA MET A 32 -24.70 8.28 28.66
C MET A 32 -25.04 8.21 27.17
N THR A 33 -24.15 7.56 26.39
CA THR A 33 -24.32 7.41 24.94
C THR A 33 -23.61 6.14 24.48
N ALA A 34 -24.23 5.40 23.57
CA ALA A 34 -23.61 4.29 22.87
C ALA A 34 -23.29 4.73 21.42
N TYR A 35 -22.03 4.63 21.05
CA TYR A 35 -21.53 5.03 19.74
C TYR A 35 -21.40 3.82 18.83
N TYR A 36 -22.05 3.88 17.67
CA TYR A 36 -22.04 2.82 16.68
C TYR A 36 -21.09 3.17 15.53
N PRO A 37 -20.53 2.16 14.81
CA PRO A 37 -19.80 2.43 13.59
C PRO A 37 -20.68 3.08 12.54
N LEU A 38 -20.06 3.74 11.56
CA LEU A 38 -20.77 4.40 10.46
C LEU A 38 -21.51 3.41 9.56
N ALA A 39 -21.08 2.15 9.48
CA ALA A 39 -21.75 1.13 8.68
C ALA A 39 -23.08 0.68 9.32
N ASP A 40 -24.15 0.70 8.54
CA ASP A 40 -25.55 0.59 8.98
C ASP A 40 -25.96 -0.73 9.67
N ASN A 41 -25.12 -1.78 9.67
CA ASN A 41 -25.55 -3.12 10.07
C ASN A 41 -24.96 -3.64 11.39
N GLN A 42 -24.27 -2.83 12.17
CA GLN A 42 -23.71 -3.31 13.44
C GLN A 42 -24.68 -3.16 14.61
N GLN A 43 -25.02 -4.30 15.20
CA GLN A 43 -25.89 -4.38 16.38
C GLN A 43 -25.21 -3.95 17.69
N PHE A 44 -23.87 -3.84 17.70
CA PHE A 44 -23.09 -3.54 18.89
C PHE A 44 -22.33 -2.22 18.75
N PRO A 45 -22.29 -1.40 19.80
CA PRO A 45 -21.54 -0.15 19.79
C PRO A 45 -20.02 -0.41 19.73
N GLN A 46 -19.29 0.49 19.11
CA GLN A 46 -17.81 0.48 19.10
C GLN A 46 -17.23 1.17 20.33
N ALA A 47 -17.96 2.12 20.92
CA ALA A 47 -17.54 2.79 22.14
C ALA A 47 -18.76 3.19 22.97
N LEU A 48 -18.53 3.38 24.24
CA LEU A 48 -19.51 3.86 25.20
C LEU A 48 -19.01 5.16 25.86
N ASP A 49 -19.89 6.14 25.96
CA ASP A 49 -19.71 7.28 26.84
C ASP A 49 -20.28 6.90 28.20
N VAL A 50 -19.43 6.76 29.18
CA VAL A 50 -19.78 6.28 30.50
C VAL A 50 -19.47 7.35 31.54
N ARG A 51 -20.49 7.69 32.31
CA ARG A 51 -20.34 8.50 33.51
C ARG A 51 -20.02 7.57 34.69
N ILE A 52 -18.94 7.83 35.38
CA ILE A 52 -18.56 7.14 36.60
C ILE A 52 -18.88 8.05 37.79
N THR A 53 -19.63 7.54 38.77
CA THR A 53 -19.97 8.26 39.99
C THR A 53 -19.42 7.48 41.20
N TRP A 54 -18.71 8.14 42.10
CA TRP A 54 -18.23 7.58 43.34
C TRP A 54 -19.14 7.92 44.52
N ALA A 55 -18.95 7.25 45.67
CA ALA A 55 -19.71 7.48 46.87
C ALA A 55 -19.66 8.94 47.39
N ASP A 56 -18.61 9.67 47.10
CA ASP A 56 -18.46 11.10 47.41
C ASP A 56 -19.19 12.01 46.43
N HIS A 57 -20.02 11.45 45.55
CA HIS A 57 -20.74 12.13 44.46
C HIS A 57 -19.85 12.81 43.42
N THR A 58 -18.55 12.62 43.46
CA THR A 58 -17.69 13.06 42.35
C THR A 58 -18.01 12.24 41.11
N GLN A 59 -17.96 12.91 39.96
CA GLN A 59 -18.27 12.28 38.69
C GLN A 59 -17.17 12.50 37.67
N ARG A 60 -16.98 11.52 36.82
CA ARG A 60 -16.12 11.63 35.64
C ARG A 60 -16.76 10.97 34.43
N ARG A 61 -16.60 11.58 33.28
CA ARG A 61 -17.10 11.06 32.01
C ARG A 61 -15.95 10.51 31.19
N LEU A 62 -16.08 9.28 30.69
CA LEU A 62 -15.08 8.55 29.95
C LEU A 62 -15.67 7.99 28.66
N ILE A 63 -14.93 8.08 27.57
CA ILE A 63 -15.29 7.39 26.32
C ILE A 63 -14.43 6.13 26.24
N LEU A 64 -15.08 4.97 26.25
CA LEU A 64 -14.47 3.66 26.38
C LEU A 64 -14.67 2.84 25.11
N PRO A 65 -13.60 2.53 24.35
CA PRO A 65 -13.72 1.65 23.20
C PRO A 65 -14.09 0.23 23.62
N MET A 66 -15.01 -0.40 22.86
CA MET A 66 -15.46 -1.78 23.08
C MET A 66 -14.50 -2.85 22.56
N SER A 67 -13.44 -2.46 21.88
CA SER A 67 -12.40 -3.37 21.36
C SER A 67 -11.59 -4.11 22.43
N ARG A 68 -11.68 -3.67 23.70
CA ARG A 68 -11.05 -4.28 24.86
C ARG A 68 -12.11 -4.58 25.91
N SER A 69 -11.78 -5.46 26.89
CA SER A 69 -12.64 -5.61 28.05
C SER A 69 -12.96 -4.23 28.65
N LEU A 70 -14.24 -3.89 28.70
CA LEU A 70 -14.76 -2.59 29.13
C LEU A 70 -14.24 -2.21 30.51
N ALA A 71 -14.19 -3.17 31.42
CA ALA A 71 -13.70 -2.97 32.76
C ALA A 71 -12.18 -2.73 32.82
N THR A 72 -11.41 -3.32 31.91
CA THR A 72 -9.97 -2.99 31.74
C THR A 72 -9.81 -1.57 31.20
N SER A 73 -10.66 -1.16 30.27
CA SER A 73 -10.65 0.20 29.71
C SER A 73 -11.00 1.24 30.78
N ILE A 74 -11.99 0.98 31.63
CA ILE A 74 -12.34 1.85 32.77
C ILE A 74 -11.14 2.03 33.70
N ARG A 75 -10.52 0.92 34.13
CA ARG A 75 -9.36 0.95 35.06
C ARG A 75 -8.16 1.70 34.47
N ASN A 76 -7.91 1.56 33.17
CA ASN A 76 -6.80 2.25 32.50
C ASN A 76 -7.07 3.75 32.33
N ALA A 77 -8.32 4.12 32.05
CA ALA A 77 -8.71 5.52 31.85
C ALA A 77 -8.90 6.28 33.17
N GLU A 78 -9.27 5.60 34.25
CA GLU A 78 -9.52 6.17 35.56
C GLU A 78 -8.98 5.25 36.68
N PRO A 79 -7.76 5.48 37.14
CA PRO A 79 -7.12 4.65 38.16
C PRO A 79 -7.87 4.59 39.51
N ARG A 80 -8.70 5.59 39.83
CA ARG A 80 -9.56 5.61 41.04
C ARG A 80 -10.71 4.59 40.97
N ALA A 81 -11.06 4.13 39.76
CA ALA A 81 -12.10 3.14 39.55
C ALA A 81 -11.56 1.73 39.85
N VAL A 82 -11.85 1.23 41.03
CA VAL A 82 -11.32 -0.04 41.54
C VAL A 82 -12.34 -1.16 41.37
N LEU A 83 -11.90 -2.26 40.78
CA LEU A 83 -12.62 -3.54 40.76
C LEU A 83 -12.19 -4.34 41.98
N LEU A 84 -13.09 -4.51 42.94
CA LEU A 84 -12.78 -5.07 44.24
C LEU A 84 -12.55 -6.59 44.25
N LYS A 85 -12.94 -7.27 43.13
CA LYS A 85 -12.76 -8.73 42.96
C LYS A 85 -12.41 -9.10 41.54
N PRO A 86 -11.72 -10.21 41.29
CA PRO A 86 -11.43 -10.70 39.94
C PRO A 86 -12.70 -10.96 39.10
N THR A 87 -13.79 -11.41 39.76
CA THR A 87 -15.10 -11.67 39.10
C THR A 87 -15.84 -10.37 38.75
N ALA A 88 -15.48 -9.24 39.33
CA ALA A 88 -16.12 -7.95 39.10
C ALA A 88 -15.98 -7.50 37.62
N LEU A 89 -14.90 -7.90 36.94
CA LEU A 89 -14.64 -7.58 35.55
C LEU A 89 -15.80 -8.07 34.64
N ALA A 90 -16.13 -9.34 34.74
CA ALA A 90 -17.21 -9.95 33.96
C ALA A 90 -18.58 -9.39 34.35
N ALA A 91 -18.81 -9.18 35.62
CA ALA A 91 -20.08 -8.66 36.15
C ALA A 91 -20.32 -7.20 35.70
N VAL A 92 -19.30 -6.34 35.76
CA VAL A 92 -19.40 -4.96 35.23
C VAL A 92 -19.63 -4.97 33.73
N GLN A 93 -18.97 -5.85 32.98
CA GLN A 93 -19.17 -5.96 31.54
C GLN A 93 -20.60 -6.42 31.22
N MET A 94 -21.10 -7.43 31.91
CA MET A 94 -22.48 -7.89 31.75
C MET A 94 -23.49 -6.80 32.10
N TYR A 95 -23.28 -6.07 33.20
CA TYR A 95 -24.12 -4.96 33.62
C TYR A 95 -24.19 -3.86 32.55
N LEU A 96 -23.04 -3.46 31.99
CA LEU A 96 -22.99 -2.45 30.94
C LEU A 96 -23.64 -2.93 29.63
N VAL A 97 -23.44 -4.18 29.25
CA VAL A 97 -24.10 -4.78 28.08
C VAL A 97 -25.64 -4.81 28.28
N ASP A 98 -26.11 -5.19 29.47
CA ASP A 98 -27.54 -5.17 29.79
C ASP A 98 -28.10 -3.74 29.75
N GLN A 99 -27.34 -2.76 30.22
CA GLN A 99 -27.74 -1.34 30.09
C GLN A 99 -27.85 -0.90 28.64
N ILE A 100 -26.93 -1.31 27.74
CA ILE A 100 -27.01 -1.00 26.31
C ILE A 100 -28.33 -1.49 25.72
N SER A 101 -28.74 -2.71 26.05
CA SER A 101 -29.99 -3.29 25.54
C SER A 101 -31.24 -2.55 26.02
N LYS A 102 -31.15 -1.85 27.12
CA LYS A 102 -32.24 -1.04 27.74
C LYS A 102 -32.21 0.43 27.34
N THR A 103 -31.20 0.85 26.60
CA THR A 103 -30.94 2.26 26.24
C THR A 103 -31.88 2.72 25.11
N ASN A 104 -32.49 3.90 25.25
CA ASN A 104 -33.36 4.49 24.24
C ASN A 104 -32.55 4.99 23.01
N LYS A 105 -33.24 5.14 21.86
CA LYS A 105 -32.65 5.64 20.60
C LYS A 105 -31.94 6.99 20.75
N GLU A 106 -32.29 7.81 21.70
CA GLU A 106 -31.71 9.12 22.00
C GLU A 106 -30.26 9.05 22.52
N MET A 107 -29.81 7.87 22.98
CA MET A 107 -28.45 7.64 23.46
C MET A 107 -27.51 7.08 22.38
N ARG A 108 -27.96 6.93 21.14
CA ARG A 108 -27.15 6.47 20.03
C ARG A 108 -26.29 7.60 19.47
N GLY A 109 -25.03 7.33 19.27
CA GLY A 109 -24.08 8.24 18.65
C GLY A 109 -23.14 7.48 17.72
N VAL A 110 -22.36 8.20 16.93
CA VAL A 110 -21.36 7.65 16.03
C VAL A 110 -19.98 7.80 16.65
N TYR A 111 -19.23 6.72 16.71
CA TYR A 111 -17.83 6.71 17.17
C TYR A 111 -16.92 6.42 16.00
N LEU A 112 -15.92 7.27 15.82
CA LEU A 112 -14.85 7.08 14.87
C LEU A 112 -13.59 6.66 15.63
N PRO A 113 -13.28 5.35 15.63
CA PRO A 113 -12.08 4.85 16.28
C PRO A 113 -10.84 5.30 15.52
N GLY A 114 -9.76 5.48 16.23
CA GLY A 114 -8.46 5.72 15.65
C GLY A 114 -7.92 7.10 15.92
N ASN A 115 -7.01 7.49 15.10
CA ASN A 115 -6.11 8.59 15.36
C ASN A 115 -6.67 10.00 15.04
N GLY A 116 -7.97 10.17 15.08
CA GLY A 116 -8.61 11.49 15.06
C GLY A 116 -8.60 12.23 13.72
N THR A 117 -8.12 11.58 12.66
CA THR A 117 -8.04 12.12 11.32
C THR A 117 -8.67 11.16 10.35
N HIS A 118 -9.99 11.22 10.24
CA HIS A 118 -10.74 10.36 9.37
C HIS A 118 -11.42 11.16 8.28
N TRP A 119 -11.18 10.77 7.05
CA TRP A 119 -11.94 11.17 5.89
C TRP A 119 -13.04 10.14 5.68
N LEU A 120 -14.14 10.27 6.36
CA LEU A 120 -15.25 9.35 6.24
C LEU A 120 -16.46 10.10 5.69
N ALA A 121 -17.07 9.56 4.67
CA ALA A 121 -18.39 9.96 4.26
C ALA A 121 -19.41 9.16 5.07
N TYR A 122 -20.33 9.86 5.73
CA TYR A 122 -21.47 9.26 6.40
C TYR A 122 -22.73 9.58 5.62
N GLY A 123 -23.34 8.56 5.04
CA GLY A 123 -24.40 8.80 4.08
C GLY A 123 -23.88 9.62 2.89
N GLN A 124 -24.77 10.29 2.20
CA GLN A 124 -24.44 11.06 1.00
C GLN A 124 -23.88 12.47 1.27
N HIS A 125 -23.96 12.98 2.50
CA HIS A 125 -23.81 14.42 2.75
C HIS A 125 -22.88 14.81 3.89
N VAL A 126 -22.20 13.85 4.54
CA VAL A 126 -21.38 14.18 5.71
C VAL A 126 -19.97 13.63 5.56
N THR A 127 -19.03 14.50 5.76
CA THR A 127 -17.62 14.18 5.79
C THR A 127 -17.04 14.54 7.14
N VAL A 128 -16.26 13.66 7.74
CA VAL A 128 -15.56 13.96 8.98
C VAL A 128 -14.07 14.08 8.70
N TRP A 129 -13.47 15.19 9.13
CA TRP A 129 -12.07 15.47 8.94
C TRP A 129 -11.49 16.18 10.15
N ASN A 130 -10.38 15.68 10.69
CA ASN A 130 -9.63 16.29 11.78
C ASN A 130 -10.51 16.81 12.94
N GLY A 131 -11.52 16.03 13.34
CA GLY A 131 -12.44 16.42 14.40
C GLY A 131 -13.56 17.37 13.99
N ARG A 132 -13.60 17.84 12.75
CA ARG A 132 -14.70 18.64 12.19
C ARG A 132 -15.63 17.73 11.38
N VAL A 133 -16.89 18.07 11.38
CA VAL A 133 -17.92 17.48 10.52
C VAL A 133 -18.23 18.52 9.45
N ALA A 134 -17.93 18.21 8.19
CA ALA A 134 -18.31 19.00 7.02
C ALA A 134 -19.58 18.40 6.40
N GLY A 135 -20.47 19.24 5.89
CA GLY A 135 -21.76 18.84 5.32
C GLY A 135 -22.92 18.96 6.30
N SER A 136 -24.07 18.44 5.96
CA SER A 136 -25.39 18.70 6.57
C SER A 136 -25.40 19.06 8.06
N ALA A 137 -25.90 20.25 8.36
CA ALA A 137 -26.21 20.72 9.71
C ALA A 137 -27.26 19.85 10.45
N ASP A 138 -27.83 18.85 9.79
CA ASP A 138 -28.93 18.01 10.27
C ASP A 138 -28.48 16.73 10.99
N LEU A 139 -27.18 16.50 11.19
CA LEU A 139 -26.69 15.40 12.01
C LEU A 139 -27.08 15.63 13.48
N LYS A 140 -28.29 15.23 13.83
CA LYS A 140 -28.78 15.19 15.20
C LYS A 140 -28.12 14.11 16.06
N ILE A 141 -27.24 13.30 15.48
CA ILE A 141 -26.57 12.17 16.14
C ILE A 141 -25.25 12.68 16.70
N PRO A 142 -24.99 12.55 18.01
CA PRO A 142 -23.71 12.93 18.58
C PRO A 142 -22.59 12.10 17.95
N CYS A 143 -21.59 12.78 17.42
CA CYS A 143 -20.39 12.17 16.86
C CYS A 143 -19.19 12.42 17.76
N VAL A 144 -18.51 11.36 18.15
CA VAL A 144 -17.27 11.46 18.92
C VAL A 144 -16.11 10.94 18.09
N ILE A 145 -15.14 11.81 17.92
CA ILE A 145 -13.85 11.45 17.35
C ILE A 145 -12.86 11.42 18.50
N LYS A 146 -12.22 10.27 18.69
CA LYS A 146 -11.13 10.17 19.66
C LYS A 146 -9.89 10.78 19.02
N PRO A 147 -9.42 11.97 19.47
CA PRO A 147 -8.18 12.53 18.95
C PRO A 147 -7.02 11.59 19.23
N THR A 148 -6.05 11.55 18.34
CA THR A 148 -4.80 10.85 18.59
C THR A 148 -3.86 11.72 19.43
N ASP A 149 -3.17 11.07 20.35
CA ASP A 149 -2.08 11.70 21.09
C ASP A 149 -0.73 11.59 20.35
N THR A 150 -0.71 10.99 19.16
CA THR A 150 0.53 10.65 18.45
C THR A 150 0.90 11.64 17.35
N TYR A 151 -0.09 12.27 16.71
CA TYR A 151 0.15 13.26 15.68
C TYR A 151 -0.99 14.28 15.55
N ARG A 152 -0.71 15.37 14.86
CA ARG A 152 -1.68 16.38 14.45
C ARG A 152 -1.61 16.58 12.95
N ILE A 153 -2.67 17.11 12.36
CA ILE A 153 -2.63 17.60 10.98
C ILE A 153 -2.15 19.03 10.96
N THR A 154 -1.20 19.29 10.07
CA THR A 154 -0.73 20.65 9.79
C THR A 154 -1.54 21.22 8.64
N ASN A 155 -2.29 22.30 8.88
CA ASN A 155 -3.18 22.94 7.91
C ASN A 155 -3.16 24.48 7.99
N SER A 156 -2.16 25.06 8.66
CA SER A 156 -2.08 26.53 8.87
C SER A 156 -1.57 27.23 7.61
N ILE A 157 -2.43 27.42 6.63
CA ILE A 157 -2.18 28.16 5.40
C ILE A 157 -3.35 29.08 5.11
N ASP A 158 -3.07 30.37 4.94
CA ASP A 158 -4.03 31.32 4.40
C ASP A 158 -4.23 31.06 2.89
N ARG A 159 -5.48 31.03 2.45
CA ARG A 159 -5.84 30.86 1.04
C ARG A 159 -5.21 29.61 0.38
N PRO A 160 -5.53 28.40 0.86
CA PRO A 160 -4.85 27.18 0.40
C PRO A 160 -5.07 26.91 -1.10
N VAL A 161 -6.29 27.08 -1.64
CA VAL A 161 -6.58 26.82 -3.06
C VAL A 161 -5.81 27.75 -4.02
N PRO A 162 -5.76 29.09 -3.83
CA PRO A 162 -4.87 29.97 -4.62
C PRO A 162 -3.39 29.57 -4.54
N THR A 163 -2.92 29.17 -3.37
CA THR A 163 -1.54 28.72 -3.18
C THR A 163 -1.29 27.37 -3.90
N LEU A 164 -2.26 26.46 -3.88
CA LEU A 164 -2.19 25.22 -4.67
C LEU A 164 -2.10 25.50 -6.17
N VAL A 165 -2.92 26.40 -6.69
CA VAL A 165 -2.88 26.79 -8.12
C VAL A 165 -1.48 27.29 -8.49
N ARG A 166 -0.91 28.18 -7.70
CA ARG A 166 0.46 28.65 -7.92
C ARG A 166 1.47 27.52 -7.86
N ALA A 167 1.41 26.67 -6.82
CA ALA A 167 2.29 25.52 -6.67
C ALA A 167 2.20 24.57 -7.87
N LEU A 168 1.00 24.28 -8.37
CA LEU A 168 0.82 23.41 -9.54
C LEU A 168 1.35 24.08 -10.82
N LEU A 169 1.22 25.38 -10.99
CA LEU A 169 1.71 26.10 -12.17
C LEU A 169 3.24 26.24 -12.17
N GLU A 170 3.87 26.47 -11.05
CA GLU A 170 5.31 26.74 -10.93
C GLU A 170 6.16 25.46 -10.84
N ASN A 171 5.61 24.34 -10.34
CA ASN A 171 6.36 23.09 -10.18
C ASN A 171 6.21 22.14 -11.37
N ASP A 172 7.00 21.06 -11.40
CA ASP A 172 6.92 20.01 -12.40
C ASP A 172 5.56 19.27 -12.35
N ALA A 173 5.15 18.71 -13.49
CA ALA A 173 3.94 17.90 -13.60
C ALA A 173 3.94 16.68 -12.64
N ALA A 174 5.10 16.22 -12.20
CA ALA A 174 5.25 15.15 -11.21
C ALA A 174 4.55 15.44 -9.87
N LEU A 175 4.26 16.72 -9.54
CA LEU A 175 3.52 17.10 -8.34
C LEU A 175 2.02 16.78 -8.43
N VAL A 176 1.44 16.77 -9.63
CA VAL A 176 -0.02 16.66 -9.84
C VAL A 176 -0.59 15.36 -9.26
N LEU A 177 -0.03 14.22 -9.65
CA LEU A 177 -0.54 12.91 -9.23
C LEU A 177 -0.41 12.66 -7.72
N PRO A 178 0.68 13.01 -7.04
CA PRO A 178 0.73 12.91 -5.58
C PRO A 178 -0.36 13.73 -4.88
N VAL A 179 -0.62 14.97 -5.30
CA VAL A 179 -1.71 15.78 -4.75
C VAL A 179 -3.07 15.16 -5.05
N ALA A 180 -3.33 14.78 -6.31
CA ALA A 180 -4.57 14.11 -6.69
C ALA A 180 -4.78 12.79 -5.94
N TYR A 181 -3.71 12.03 -5.70
CA TYR A 181 -3.78 10.79 -4.92
C TYR A 181 -4.15 11.04 -3.44
N ALA A 182 -3.66 12.11 -2.82
CA ALA A 182 -4.08 12.49 -1.47
C ALA A 182 -5.60 12.75 -1.41
N LEU A 183 -6.14 13.47 -2.39
CA LEU A 183 -7.58 13.71 -2.51
C LEU A 183 -8.37 12.41 -2.73
N LEU A 184 -7.87 11.54 -3.62
CA LEU A 184 -8.48 10.25 -3.94
C LEU A 184 -8.57 9.36 -2.68
N VAL A 185 -7.47 9.23 -1.95
CA VAL A 185 -7.40 8.45 -0.70
C VAL A 185 -8.35 8.99 0.35
N SER A 186 -8.49 10.32 0.44
CA SER A 186 -9.41 10.95 1.39
C SER A 186 -10.89 10.59 1.14
N ARG A 187 -11.21 10.04 -0.03
CA ARG A 187 -12.57 9.59 -0.44
C ARG A 187 -12.64 8.08 -0.68
N ARG A 188 -11.70 7.32 -0.14
CA ARG A 188 -11.64 5.86 -0.34
C ARG A 188 -12.93 5.15 0.08
N ASP A 189 -13.52 5.56 1.18
CA ASP A 189 -14.78 5.03 1.69
C ASP A 189 -15.96 5.28 0.74
N VAL A 190 -16.03 6.47 0.14
CA VAL A 190 -17.03 6.81 -0.87
C VAL A 190 -16.83 5.97 -2.13
N LEU A 191 -15.59 5.86 -2.61
CA LEU A 191 -15.28 5.04 -3.78
C LEU A 191 -15.71 3.59 -3.57
N THR A 192 -15.49 3.05 -2.38
CA THR A 192 -15.92 1.69 -2.02
C THR A 192 -17.45 1.58 -1.99
N ALA A 193 -18.15 2.55 -1.40
CA ALA A 193 -19.60 2.58 -1.35
C ALA A 193 -20.23 2.65 -2.74
N GLU A 194 -19.60 3.39 -3.66
CA GLU A 194 -20.03 3.52 -5.06
C GLU A 194 -19.52 2.38 -5.98
N GLN A 195 -19.01 1.29 -5.40
CA GLN A 195 -18.50 0.12 -6.12
C GLN A 195 -17.29 0.40 -7.05
N HIS A 196 -16.55 1.46 -6.74
CA HIS A 196 -15.30 1.83 -7.40
C HIS A 196 -14.12 1.85 -6.42
N PRO A 197 -13.81 0.73 -5.74
CA PRO A 197 -12.77 0.70 -4.72
C PRO A 197 -11.41 1.11 -5.27
N LEU A 198 -10.60 1.76 -4.45
CA LEU A 198 -9.25 2.19 -4.82
C LEU A 198 -8.37 0.99 -5.19
N GLN A 199 -7.89 0.93 -6.42
CA GLN A 199 -7.20 -0.23 -7.00
C GLN A 199 -5.67 -0.12 -6.98
N GLY A 200 -5.10 0.98 -6.51
CA GLY A 200 -3.65 1.13 -6.54
C GLY A 200 -3.04 2.02 -5.48
N GLY A 201 -1.75 1.76 -5.21
CA GLY A 201 -0.87 2.62 -4.43
C GLY A 201 -0.05 3.56 -5.30
N LEU A 202 0.37 4.69 -4.75
CA LEU A 202 1.28 5.60 -5.43
C LEU A 202 2.71 5.06 -5.36
N TYR A 203 3.38 4.96 -6.50
CA TYR A 203 4.73 4.46 -6.63
C TYR A 203 5.67 5.53 -7.19
N ILE A 204 6.42 6.20 -6.28
CA ILE A 204 7.36 7.26 -6.64
C ILE A 204 8.73 6.62 -6.87
N THR A 205 9.17 6.55 -8.11
CA THR A 205 10.44 5.94 -8.50
C THR A 205 11.26 6.87 -9.37
N GLY A 206 12.53 6.55 -9.59
CA GLY A 206 13.42 7.34 -10.42
C GLY A 206 14.87 7.25 -10.00
N VAL A 207 15.71 8.05 -10.64
CA VAL A 207 17.15 8.06 -10.39
C VAL A 207 17.50 8.41 -8.94
N GLN A 208 18.66 8.00 -8.48
CA GLN A 208 19.15 8.34 -7.14
C GLN A 208 19.22 9.86 -6.97
N SER A 209 18.88 10.36 -5.78
CA SER A 209 18.86 11.80 -5.45
C SER A 209 17.90 12.66 -6.30
N SER A 210 16.91 12.05 -6.95
CA SER A 210 15.90 12.80 -7.74
C SER A 210 14.85 13.54 -6.90
N GLY A 211 14.84 13.39 -5.56
CA GLY A 211 13.90 14.07 -4.68
C GLY A 211 12.64 13.26 -4.34
N LYS A 212 12.62 11.95 -4.54
CA LYS A 212 11.49 11.04 -4.23
C LYS A 212 10.97 11.20 -2.81
N THR A 213 11.86 11.01 -1.83
CA THR A 213 11.54 11.17 -0.40
C THR A 213 11.08 12.59 -0.08
N THR A 214 11.68 13.60 -0.70
CA THR A 214 11.30 15.01 -0.53
C THR A 214 9.87 15.25 -1.03
N LEU A 215 9.53 14.73 -2.22
CA LEU A 215 8.18 14.82 -2.78
C LEU A 215 7.15 14.14 -1.86
N ALA A 216 7.43 12.89 -1.45
CA ALA A 216 6.56 12.15 -0.55
C ALA A 216 6.34 12.90 0.78
N ARG A 217 7.41 13.41 1.41
CA ARG A 217 7.32 14.17 2.67
C ARG A 217 6.55 15.48 2.52
N ARG A 218 6.79 16.23 1.45
CA ARG A 218 6.13 17.53 1.24
C ARG A 218 4.64 17.37 0.92
N VAL A 219 4.23 16.29 0.25
CA VAL A 219 2.83 16.06 -0.09
C VAL A 219 2.09 15.27 1.00
N PHE A 220 2.69 14.21 1.55
CA PHE A 220 1.99 13.32 2.48
C PHE A 220 2.42 13.50 3.95
N GLY A 221 3.36 14.40 4.22
CA GLY A 221 3.81 14.69 5.57
C GLY A 221 2.88 15.59 6.40
N TYR A 222 1.64 15.80 5.96
CA TYR A 222 0.66 16.64 6.67
C TYR A 222 0.24 16.07 8.04
N THR A 223 0.52 14.81 8.33
CA THR A 223 0.43 14.22 9.66
C THR A 223 1.76 14.42 10.40
N GLU A 224 1.82 15.40 11.29
CA GLU A 224 3.03 15.73 12.02
C GLU A 224 3.04 15.08 13.40
N ARG A 225 4.13 14.43 13.78
CA ARG A 225 4.25 13.77 15.08
C ARG A 225 4.30 14.79 16.21
N ILE A 226 3.45 14.62 17.23
CA ILE A 226 3.44 15.48 18.42
C ILE A 226 4.79 15.37 19.15
N GLY A 227 5.36 16.53 19.50
CA GLY A 227 6.67 16.62 20.15
C GLY A 227 7.90 16.56 19.24
N THR A 228 7.72 16.31 17.94
CA THR A 228 8.81 16.33 16.94
C THR A 228 8.36 17.08 15.68
N PRO A 229 8.33 18.41 15.72
CA PRO A 229 7.92 19.24 14.59
C PRO A 229 8.69 18.92 13.30
N GLY A 230 7.99 18.93 12.15
CA GLY A 230 8.58 18.64 10.85
C GLY A 230 8.83 17.15 10.55
N LYS A 231 8.51 16.25 11.49
CA LYS A 231 8.62 14.81 11.28
C LYS A 231 7.25 14.21 10.94
N PRO A 232 7.05 13.65 9.71
CA PRO A 232 5.82 12.97 9.36
C PRO A 232 5.53 11.80 10.30
N ALA A 233 4.30 11.71 10.81
CA ALA A 233 3.92 10.63 11.72
C ALA A 233 3.67 9.31 10.98
N LEU A 234 3.08 9.40 9.79
CA LEU A 234 2.73 8.26 8.95
C LEU A 234 3.82 7.97 7.90
N MET A 235 5.08 7.96 8.33
CA MET A 235 6.22 7.61 7.49
C MET A 235 6.97 6.44 8.11
N LEU A 236 7.03 5.34 7.39
CA LEU A 236 7.67 4.09 7.77
C LEU A 236 8.87 3.83 6.85
N GLU A 237 9.90 3.20 7.38
CA GLU A 237 11.04 2.76 6.59
C GLU A 237 10.78 1.38 5.98
N ALA A 238 11.39 1.08 4.84
CA ALA A 238 11.26 -0.20 4.14
C ALA A 238 11.84 -1.43 4.90
N VAL A 239 12.41 -1.21 6.08
CA VAL A 239 12.82 -2.26 7.03
C VAL A 239 11.73 -2.60 8.06
N SER A 240 10.62 -1.87 8.06
CA SER A 240 9.48 -2.14 8.94
C SER A 240 8.90 -3.52 8.67
N THR A 241 8.34 -4.15 9.71
CA THR A 241 7.66 -5.43 9.53
C THR A 241 6.33 -5.23 8.80
N GLU A 242 5.94 -6.20 7.98
CA GLU A 242 4.65 -6.19 7.27
C GLU A 242 3.46 -6.01 8.24
N ALA A 243 3.52 -6.62 9.42
CA ALA A 243 2.47 -6.49 10.44
C ALA A 243 2.34 -5.04 10.95
N SER A 244 3.46 -4.37 11.24
CA SER A 244 3.45 -2.97 11.68
C SER A 244 2.89 -2.03 10.61
N VAL A 245 3.23 -2.28 9.33
CA VAL A 245 2.68 -1.48 8.22
C VAL A 245 1.17 -1.70 8.11
N ARG A 246 0.70 -2.94 8.17
CA ARG A 246 -0.73 -3.28 8.14
C ARG A 246 -1.51 -2.63 9.28
N ASP A 247 -0.97 -2.67 10.50
CA ASP A 247 -1.58 -2.01 11.65
C ASP A 247 -1.71 -0.50 11.40
N THR A 248 -0.64 0.15 10.92
CA THR A 248 -0.67 1.59 10.57
C THR A 248 -1.71 1.91 9.49
N LEU A 249 -1.83 1.06 8.45
CA LEU A 249 -2.79 1.26 7.36
C LEU A 249 -4.25 1.13 7.82
N SER A 250 -4.53 0.20 8.73
CA SER A 250 -5.90 0.01 9.24
C SER A 250 -6.31 1.08 10.26
N GLU A 251 -5.35 1.67 10.97
CA GLU A 251 -5.61 2.66 12.01
C GLU A 251 -5.74 4.10 11.48
N ASN A 252 -5.42 4.33 10.21
CA ASN A 252 -5.38 5.69 9.64
C ASN A 252 -6.20 5.83 8.35
N PRO A 253 -7.52 5.62 8.41
CA PRO A 253 -8.39 5.72 7.25
C PRO A 253 -8.34 7.10 6.60
N GLY A 254 -8.36 7.14 5.29
CA GLY A 254 -8.35 8.37 4.51
C GLY A 254 -7.01 9.11 4.49
N CYS A 255 -6.00 8.65 5.22
CA CYS A 255 -4.64 9.20 5.20
C CYS A 255 -3.73 8.42 4.26
N VAL A 256 -2.63 9.04 3.82
CA VAL A 256 -1.59 8.35 3.04
C VAL A 256 -0.43 7.99 3.95
N VAL A 257 -0.07 6.71 3.99
CA VAL A 257 1.12 6.20 4.68
C VAL A 257 2.29 6.16 3.70
N ILE A 258 3.39 6.78 4.07
CA ILE A 258 4.64 6.76 3.30
C ILE A 258 5.46 5.54 3.71
N ILE A 259 5.86 4.72 2.75
CA ILE A 259 6.88 3.68 2.94
C ILE A 259 8.11 4.11 2.15
N ASP A 260 9.12 4.57 2.88
CA ASP A 260 10.29 5.23 2.30
C ASP A 260 11.47 4.27 2.15
N ASP A 261 12.30 4.54 1.14
CA ASP A 261 13.60 3.93 0.94
C ASP A 261 13.57 2.44 0.55
N LEU A 262 12.74 2.08 -0.44
CA LEU A 262 12.94 0.83 -1.16
C LEU A 262 14.19 0.96 -2.06
N ALA A 263 15.36 1.09 -1.43
CA ALA A 263 16.62 1.26 -2.14
C ALA A 263 17.25 -0.09 -2.47
N LYS A 264 18.10 -0.10 -3.51
CA LYS A 264 18.98 -1.23 -3.79
C LYS A 264 19.92 -1.47 -2.61
N SER A 265 20.26 -2.72 -2.35
CA SER A 265 21.15 -3.10 -1.27
C SER A 265 22.26 -4.01 -1.80
N SER A 266 23.47 -3.85 -1.25
CA SER A 266 24.55 -4.81 -1.49
C SER A 266 24.25 -6.19 -0.88
N THR A 267 23.32 -6.26 0.06
CA THR A 267 22.87 -7.50 0.70
C THR A 267 21.60 -8.01 0.04
N ARG A 268 21.69 -9.09 -0.73
CA ARG A 268 20.59 -9.69 -1.50
C ARG A 268 19.35 -9.98 -0.65
N SER A 269 19.51 -10.42 0.59
CA SER A 269 18.38 -10.69 1.50
C SER A 269 17.62 -9.43 1.91
N ILE A 270 18.29 -8.30 2.09
CA ILE A 270 17.65 -7.02 2.44
C ILE A 270 16.86 -6.50 1.22
N GLU A 271 17.44 -6.58 0.03
CA GLU A 271 16.76 -6.17 -1.20
C GLU A 271 15.51 -7.02 -1.45
N ALA A 272 15.63 -8.35 -1.33
CA ALA A 272 14.50 -9.26 -1.47
C ALA A 272 13.38 -8.96 -0.45
N HIS A 273 13.74 -8.65 0.81
CA HIS A 273 12.77 -8.23 1.83
C HIS A 273 12.04 -6.94 1.42
N ARG A 274 12.76 -5.93 0.96
CA ARG A 274 12.20 -4.65 0.51
C ARG A 274 11.25 -4.84 -0.69
N ARG A 275 11.64 -5.65 -1.69
CA ARG A 275 10.80 -6.00 -2.84
C ARG A 275 9.51 -6.71 -2.41
N LYS A 276 9.63 -7.72 -1.54
CA LYS A 276 8.49 -8.45 -0.99
C LYS A 276 7.55 -7.53 -0.21
N LEU A 277 8.08 -6.67 0.65
CA LEU A 277 7.28 -5.70 1.40
C LEU A 277 6.54 -4.75 0.45
N GLY A 278 7.24 -4.13 -0.51
CA GLY A 278 6.63 -3.21 -1.47
C GLY A 278 5.50 -3.87 -2.27
N GLY A 279 5.73 -5.08 -2.79
CA GLY A 279 4.72 -5.85 -3.52
C GLY A 279 3.51 -6.22 -2.66
N ALA A 280 3.74 -6.71 -1.43
CA ALA A 280 2.66 -7.02 -0.50
C ALA A 280 1.81 -5.78 -0.16
N MET A 281 2.43 -4.61 -0.01
CA MET A 281 1.73 -3.38 0.32
C MET A 281 0.90 -2.86 -0.86
N LEU A 282 1.40 -2.93 -2.09
CA LEU A 282 0.62 -2.57 -3.28
C LEU A 282 -0.60 -3.48 -3.46
N ARG A 283 -0.44 -4.78 -3.27
CA ARG A 283 -1.57 -5.73 -3.30
C ARG A 283 -2.59 -5.42 -2.21
N LEU A 284 -2.14 -5.09 -1.00
CA LEU A 284 -3.03 -4.72 0.10
C LEU A 284 -3.80 -3.44 -0.20
N ALA A 285 -3.15 -2.43 -0.80
CA ALA A 285 -3.79 -1.18 -1.18
C ALA A 285 -4.91 -1.37 -2.21
N ALA A 286 -4.71 -2.30 -3.16
CA ALA A 286 -5.63 -2.54 -4.25
C ALA A 286 -6.79 -3.47 -3.91
N ASN A 287 -6.59 -4.44 -3.04
CA ASN A 287 -7.57 -5.51 -2.83
C ASN A 287 -8.55 -5.23 -1.68
N GLU A 288 -8.51 -4.03 -1.06
CA GLU A 288 -9.23 -3.75 0.20
C GLU A 288 -9.01 -4.85 1.26
N GLY A 289 -7.82 -5.44 1.21
CA GLY A 289 -7.47 -6.75 1.66
C GLY A 289 -7.94 -7.03 3.07
N ASP A 290 -8.95 -7.86 3.17
CA ASP A 290 -9.31 -8.54 4.39
C ASP A 290 -8.12 -9.37 4.88
N SER A 291 -7.24 -8.74 5.65
CA SER A 291 -6.13 -9.44 6.26
C SER A 291 -6.64 -10.13 7.52
N THR A 292 -7.07 -11.35 7.36
CA THR A 292 -7.47 -12.18 8.50
C THR A 292 -6.24 -12.60 9.31
N LYS A 293 -6.13 -12.12 10.54
CA LYS A 293 -5.15 -12.60 11.50
C LYS A 293 -5.87 -13.39 12.59
N LYS A 294 -5.51 -14.65 12.76
CA LYS A 294 -5.94 -15.38 13.95
C LYS A 294 -5.18 -14.83 15.16
N ASN A 295 -5.90 -14.25 16.09
CA ASN A 295 -5.32 -13.84 17.38
C ASN A 295 -5.03 -15.08 18.27
N SER A 296 -4.34 -14.86 19.37
CA SER A 296 -3.99 -15.93 20.32
C SER A 296 -5.20 -16.69 20.90
N SER A 297 -6.41 -16.14 20.77
CA SER A 297 -7.68 -16.79 21.18
C SER A 297 -8.35 -17.56 20.04
N GLY A 298 -7.73 -17.67 18.86
CA GLY A 298 -8.27 -18.37 17.68
C GLY A 298 -9.38 -17.63 16.93
N LYS A 299 -9.73 -16.40 17.36
CA LYS A 299 -10.67 -15.54 16.62
C LYS A 299 -9.96 -14.86 15.47
N THR A 300 -10.64 -14.80 14.36
CA THR A 300 -10.19 -14.08 13.16
C THR A 300 -10.41 -12.58 13.38
N ASP A 301 -9.34 -11.81 13.33
CA ASP A 301 -9.37 -10.35 13.40
C ASP A 301 -9.28 -9.83 11.95
N HIS A 302 -10.35 -9.20 11.49
CA HIS A 302 -10.43 -8.60 10.15
C HIS A 302 -9.90 -7.17 10.22
N ARG A 303 -8.89 -6.86 9.42
CA ARG A 303 -8.28 -5.53 9.34
C ARG A 303 -8.27 -5.06 7.91
N ASP A 304 -9.17 -4.17 7.63
CA ASP A 304 -9.25 -3.56 6.31
C ASP A 304 -8.15 -2.51 6.12
N CYS A 305 -7.59 -2.45 4.91
CA CYS A 305 -6.68 -1.38 4.55
C CYS A 305 -7.48 -0.11 4.28
N ALA A 306 -7.54 0.78 5.26
CA ALA A 306 -8.32 2.01 5.18
C ALA A 306 -7.51 3.22 4.70
N ALA A 307 -6.17 3.17 4.80
CA ALA A 307 -5.25 4.22 4.34
C ALA A 307 -4.78 3.99 2.90
N GLY A 308 -4.34 5.05 2.23
CA GLY A 308 -3.58 4.95 0.98
C GLY A 308 -2.10 4.70 1.24
N ILE A 309 -1.37 4.27 0.22
CA ILE A 309 0.05 3.96 0.30
C ILE A 309 0.83 4.78 -0.72
N ALA A 310 1.91 5.42 -0.28
CA ALA A 310 2.90 6.04 -1.15
C ALA A 310 4.27 5.38 -0.91
N LEU A 311 4.77 4.66 -1.92
CA LEU A 311 6.08 4.02 -1.90
C LEU A 311 7.12 4.92 -2.55
N THR A 312 8.32 5.04 -1.97
CA THR A 312 9.48 5.62 -2.65
C THR A 312 10.52 4.54 -2.93
N ALA A 313 11.00 4.45 -4.17
CA ALA A 313 11.89 3.39 -4.58
C ALA A 313 12.96 3.83 -5.59
N GLU A 314 14.11 3.15 -5.57
CA GLU A 314 15.17 3.29 -6.57
C GLU A 314 15.08 2.27 -7.72
N PHE A 315 14.14 1.34 -7.62
CA PHE A 315 13.89 0.32 -8.63
C PHE A 315 12.38 0.19 -8.89
N VAL A 316 12.02 -0.46 -9.95
CA VAL A 316 10.64 -0.87 -10.23
C VAL A 316 10.48 -2.32 -9.77
N LEU A 317 9.34 -2.65 -9.18
CA LEU A 317 9.02 -4.03 -8.79
C LEU A 317 8.82 -4.89 -10.05
N ASP A 318 9.28 -6.13 -10.00
CA ASP A 318 9.39 -6.99 -11.18
C ASP A 318 8.09 -7.78 -11.47
N GLY A 319 7.10 -7.72 -10.59
CA GLY A 319 5.85 -8.46 -10.74
C GLY A 319 4.81 -7.71 -11.58
N VAL A 320 4.12 -8.42 -12.47
CA VAL A 320 2.98 -7.88 -13.23
C VAL A 320 1.88 -7.40 -12.28
N SER A 321 1.59 -8.21 -11.25
CA SER A 321 0.57 -7.92 -10.24
C SER A 321 0.84 -6.63 -9.46
N GLU A 322 2.10 -6.31 -9.18
CA GLU A 322 2.51 -5.09 -8.50
C GLU A 322 2.40 -3.87 -9.42
N LEU A 323 2.80 -4.04 -10.68
CA LEU A 323 2.71 -2.96 -11.66
C LEU A 323 1.27 -2.57 -11.98
N THR A 324 0.36 -3.55 -12.10
CA THR A 324 -1.08 -3.29 -12.34
C THR A 324 -1.74 -2.53 -11.20
N ARG A 325 -1.13 -2.53 -9.99
CA ARG A 325 -1.61 -1.85 -8.79
C ARG A 325 -0.83 -0.59 -8.44
N SER A 326 -0.03 -0.08 -9.37
CA SER A 326 0.84 1.06 -9.15
C SER A 326 0.43 2.28 -9.94
N ILE A 327 0.25 3.41 -9.27
CA ILE A 327 0.16 4.73 -9.88
C ILE A 327 1.56 5.31 -9.94
N PHE A 328 2.20 5.28 -11.10
CA PHE A 328 3.59 5.69 -11.23
C PHE A 328 3.78 7.21 -11.20
N VAL A 329 4.78 7.65 -10.43
CA VAL A 329 5.41 8.97 -10.54
C VAL A 329 6.90 8.75 -10.75
N TYR A 330 7.37 8.98 -11.96
CA TYR A 330 8.77 8.75 -12.32
C TYR A 330 9.56 10.06 -12.37
N LEU A 331 10.66 10.11 -11.62
CA LEU A 331 11.57 11.25 -11.56
C LEU A 331 12.87 10.91 -12.28
N ASP A 332 13.01 11.39 -13.51
CA ASP A 332 14.20 11.21 -14.37
C ASP A 332 15.35 12.17 -14.03
N LYS A 333 15.04 13.23 -13.30
CA LYS A 333 15.96 14.28 -12.88
C LYS A 333 15.63 14.77 -11.48
N GLN A 334 16.51 15.58 -10.92
CA GLN A 334 16.28 16.21 -9.62
C GLN A 334 15.04 17.11 -9.68
N LEU A 335 14.10 16.86 -8.78
CA LEU A 335 12.87 17.63 -8.63
C LEU A 335 13.14 18.83 -7.70
N ASN A 336 12.93 20.03 -8.22
CA ASN A 336 12.96 21.24 -7.44
C ASN A 336 11.52 21.68 -7.12
N LEU A 337 11.16 21.64 -5.84
CA LEU A 337 9.85 22.07 -5.36
C LEU A 337 9.95 23.46 -4.76
N THR A 338 9.04 24.34 -5.14
CA THR A 338 8.91 25.67 -4.50
C THR A 338 8.54 25.51 -3.02
N GLU A 339 8.74 26.55 -2.22
CA GLU A 339 8.42 26.53 -0.78
C GLU A 339 6.92 26.45 -0.51
N ASP A 340 6.09 26.81 -1.47
CA ASP A 340 4.65 26.67 -1.38
C ASP A 340 4.23 25.21 -1.22
N VAL A 341 4.97 24.25 -1.85
CA VAL A 341 4.73 22.81 -1.69
C VAL A 341 5.26 22.36 -0.33
N ARG A 342 4.39 22.38 0.66
CA ARG A 342 4.69 21.98 2.05
C ARG A 342 3.52 21.20 2.67
N PRO A 343 3.77 20.38 3.68
CA PRO A 343 2.73 19.57 4.32
C PRO A 343 1.49 20.36 4.75
N ALA A 344 1.67 21.56 5.30
CA ALA A 344 0.57 22.41 5.74
C ALA A 344 -0.36 22.84 4.59
N LEU A 345 0.16 23.03 3.37
CA LEU A 345 -0.67 23.29 2.20
C LEU A 345 -1.59 22.11 1.91
N ILE A 346 -1.02 20.90 1.89
CA ILE A 346 -1.81 19.70 1.55
C ILE A 346 -2.86 19.44 2.63
N GLY A 347 -2.51 19.58 3.91
CA GLY A 347 -3.49 19.43 5.00
C GLY A 347 -4.65 20.43 4.89
N ALA A 348 -4.36 21.70 4.54
CA ALA A 348 -5.39 22.71 4.32
C ALA A 348 -6.25 22.43 3.07
N ILE A 349 -5.61 21.97 1.97
CA ILE A 349 -6.33 21.59 0.75
C ILE A 349 -7.26 20.38 0.99
N LEU A 350 -6.82 19.43 1.78
CA LEU A 350 -7.67 18.29 2.13
C LEU A 350 -8.88 18.75 2.98
N GLU A 351 -8.74 19.76 3.81
CA GLU A 351 -9.85 20.37 4.55
C GLU A 351 -10.82 21.09 3.61
N ASP A 352 -10.32 21.95 2.72
CA ASP A 352 -11.16 22.63 1.71
C ASP A 352 -11.83 21.63 0.78
N PHE A 353 -11.14 20.54 0.42
CA PHE A 353 -11.71 19.48 -0.41
C PHE A 353 -12.81 18.71 0.32
N ALA A 354 -12.70 18.51 1.63
CA ALA A 354 -13.76 17.88 2.42
C ALA A 354 -15.03 18.74 2.42
N ASP A 355 -14.87 20.06 2.63
CA ASP A 355 -15.99 21.00 2.60
C ASP A 355 -16.62 21.04 1.19
N TRP A 356 -15.80 21.21 0.15
CA TRP A 356 -16.28 21.21 -1.24
C TRP A 356 -16.98 19.90 -1.61
N PHE A 357 -16.42 18.76 -1.22
CA PHE A 357 -16.98 17.45 -1.53
C PHE A 357 -18.33 17.23 -0.84
N ALA A 358 -18.47 17.66 0.40
CA ALA A 358 -19.73 17.57 1.14
C ALA A 358 -20.83 18.41 0.48
N ASP A 359 -20.49 19.63 0.02
CA ASP A 359 -21.43 20.53 -0.65
C ASP A 359 -21.77 20.10 -2.09
N ASN A 360 -20.90 19.29 -2.72
CA ASN A 360 -21.04 18.91 -4.13
C ASN A 360 -21.04 17.37 -4.31
N TYR A 361 -21.48 16.61 -3.31
CA TYR A 361 -21.38 15.14 -3.31
C TYR A 361 -21.99 14.52 -4.58
N GLU A 362 -23.25 14.83 -4.90
CA GLU A 362 -23.96 14.26 -6.06
C GLU A 362 -23.24 14.58 -7.37
N HIS A 363 -22.76 15.80 -7.52
CA HIS A 363 -21.97 16.20 -8.68
C HIS A 363 -20.64 15.42 -8.79
N ALA A 364 -19.91 15.26 -7.68
CA ALA A 364 -18.68 14.49 -7.64
C ALA A 364 -18.90 13.01 -8.00
N ILE A 365 -19.99 12.41 -7.54
CA ILE A 365 -20.36 11.03 -7.87
C ILE A 365 -20.82 10.91 -9.34
N GLU A 366 -21.58 11.86 -9.83
CA GLU A 366 -21.94 11.90 -11.26
C GLU A 366 -20.69 11.97 -12.16
N LEU A 367 -19.68 12.75 -11.76
CA LEU A 367 -18.38 12.78 -12.46
C LEU A 367 -17.66 11.42 -12.39
N LEU A 368 -17.71 10.72 -11.27
CA LEU A 368 -17.14 9.38 -11.12
C LEU A 368 -17.76 8.41 -12.12
N HIS A 369 -19.10 8.34 -12.17
CA HIS A 369 -19.81 7.45 -13.09
C HIS A 369 -19.56 7.82 -14.55
N LYS A 370 -19.60 9.09 -14.91
CA LYS A 370 -19.26 9.56 -16.27
C LYS A 370 -17.87 9.15 -16.71
N ILE A 371 -16.90 9.19 -15.79
CA ILE A 371 -15.51 8.79 -16.09
C ILE A 371 -15.40 7.28 -16.17
N ALA A 372 -16.08 6.53 -15.28
CA ALA A 372 -16.10 5.08 -15.30
C ALA A 372 -16.72 4.51 -16.58
N ASP A 373 -17.78 5.15 -17.07
CA ASP A 373 -18.49 4.73 -18.29
C ASP A 373 -17.84 5.21 -19.60
N SER A 374 -16.74 5.96 -19.53
CA SER A 374 -16.10 6.52 -20.74
C SER A 374 -15.20 5.49 -21.42
N PRO A 375 -15.57 4.95 -22.59
CA PRO A 375 -14.87 3.85 -23.25
C PRO A 375 -13.53 4.23 -23.89
N ASP A 376 -13.20 5.52 -23.98
CA ASP A 376 -12.13 6.02 -24.86
C ASP A 376 -10.98 6.73 -24.12
N ILE A 377 -10.83 6.51 -22.81
CA ILE A 377 -9.81 7.22 -22.02
C ILE A 377 -8.40 6.94 -22.53
N LEU A 378 -8.10 5.69 -22.87
CA LEU A 378 -6.77 5.30 -23.35
C LEU A 378 -6.52 5.66 -24.82
N LYS A 379 -7.56 5.63 -25.66
CA LYS A 379 -7.44 6.09 -27.04
C LYS A 379 -7.03 7.56 -27.11
N ASN A 380 -7.57 8.38 -26.19
CA ASN A 380 -7.20 9.80 -26.08
C ASN A 380 -5.77 10.01 -25.55
N LEU A 381 -5.24 9.06 -24.76
CA LEU A 381 -3.86 9.10 -24.26
C LEU A 381 -2.84 8.61 -25.30
N ARG A 382 -3.28 7.96 -26.39
CA ARG A 382 -2.41 7.38 -27.42
C ARG A 382 -1.29 6.50 -26.85
N VAL A 383 -1.60 5.72 -25.81
CA VAL A 383 -0.65 4.79 -25.19
C VAL A 383 -0.97 3.39 -25.68
N ASP A 384 -0.21 2.92 -26.67
CA ASP A 384 -0.35 1.57 -27.19
C ASP A 384 0.10 0.54 -26.14
N GLY A 385 -0.66 -0.55 -26.01
CA GLY A 385 -0.33 -1.67 -25.14
C GLY A 385 -0.77 -1.51 -23.68
N ALA A 386 -1.57 -0.50 -23.34
CA ALA A 386 -2.24 -0.40 -22.04
C ALA A 386 -3.28 -1.53 -21.93
N ASP A 387 -3.31 -2.16 -20.75
CA ASP A 387 -4.27 -3.21 -20.40
C ASP A 387 -5.43 -2.66 -19.54
N GLU A 388 -6.41 -3.53 -19.25
CA GLU A 388 -7.60 -3.21 -18.48
C GLU A 388 -7.29 -2.59 -17.10
N PHE A 389 -6.25 -3.08 -16.41
CA PHE A 389 -5.84 -2.51 -15.11
C PHE A 389 -5.25 -1.11 -15.24
N THR A 390 -4.46 -0.88 -16.29
CA THR A 390 -3.93 0.47 -16.57
C THR A 390 -5.07 1.43 -16.87
N GLU A 391 -6.12 0.96 -17.54
CA GLU A 391 -7.33 1.72 -17.80
C GLU A 391 -8.05 2.09 -16.50
N LEU A 392 -8.26 1.14 -15.60
CA LEU A 392 -8.92 1.35 -14.33
C LEU A 392 -8.17 2.38 -13.45
N LEU A 393 -6.85 2.21 -13.28
CA LEU A 393 -6.02 3.18 -12.56
C LEU A 393 -6.02 4.58 -13.21
N THR A 394 -6.20 4.64 -14.53
CA THR A 394 -6.30 5.91 -15.25
C THR A 394 -7.63 6.62 -14.95
N ARG A 395 -8.72 5.88 -14.81
CA ARG A 395 -10.04 6.42 -14.41
C ARG A 395 -9.98 7.04 -13.02
N GLU A 396 -9.39 6.35 -12.04
CA GLU A 396 -9.21 6.86 -10.68
C GLU A 396 -8.41 8.16 -10.64
N ARG A 397 -7.26 8.19 -11.34
CA ARG A 397 -6.43 9.40 -11.46
C ARG A 397 -7.21 10.55 -12.06
N ARG A 398 -7.97 10.28 -13.10
CA ARG A 398 -8.77 11.28 -13.82
C ARG A 398 -9.86 11.84 -12.91
N TRP A 399 -10.57 11.00 -12.17
CA TRP A 399 -11.61 11.46 -11.24
C TRP A 399 -11.04 12.40 -10.17
N ALA A 400 -9.95 12.02 -9.52
CA ALA A 400 -9.31 12.85 -8.51
C ALA A 400 -8.83 14.20 -9.08
N VAL A 401 -8.26 14.19 -10.29
CA VAL A 401 -7.82 15.43 -10.97
C VAL A 401 -9.02 16.29 -11.35
N VAL A 402 -10.10 15.71 -11.87
CA VAL A 402 -11.31 16.47 -12.25
C VAL A 402 -11.96 17.09 -11.01
N CYS A 403 -12.14 16.35 -9.91
CA CYS A 403 -12.67 16.90 -8.67
C CYS A 403 -11.78 18.03 -8.12
N MET A 404 -10.46 17.89 -8.21
CA MET A 404 -9.52 18.96 -7.84
C MET A 404 -9.71 20.22 -8.71
N VAL A 405 -9.91 20.06 -10.02
CA VAL A 405 -10.17 21.18 -10.94
C VAL A 405 -11.49 21.87 -10.61
N GLU A 406 -12.55 21.11 -10.38
CA GLU A 406 -13.86 21.66 -10.03
C GLU A 406 -13.80 22.44 -8.70
N MET A 407 -13.13 21.89 -7.68
CA MET A 407 -12.87 22.60 -6.42
C MET A 407 -12.09 23.90 -6.66
N ILE A 408 -11.03 23.88 -7.47
CA ILE A 408 -10.25 25.08 -7.80
C ILE A 408 -11.15 26.13 -8.48
N LYS A 409 -11.94 25.74 -9.48
CA LYS A 409 -12.82 26.65 -10.22
C LYS A 409 -13.92 27.25 -9.35
N SER A 410 -14.46 26.49 -8.41
CA SER A 410 -15.48 27.00 -7.49
C SER A 410 -14.92 28.01 -6.49
N THR A 411 -13.61 27.95 -6.18
CA THR A 411 -12.96 28.77 -5.17
C THR A 411 -12.18 29.97 -5.75
N VAL A 412 -11.59 29.78 -6.96
CA VAL A 412 -10.69 30.77 -7.57
C VAL A 412 -11.11 31.06 -9.02
N LYS A 413 -11.24 32.35 -9.33
CA LYS A 413 -11.42 32.76 -10.73
C LYS A 413 -10.10 32.68 -11.47
N LEU A 414 -9.92 31.63 -12.27
CA LEU A 414 -8.75 31.45 -13.13
C LEU A 414 -8.85 32.33 -14.38
N SER A 415 -7.73 32.83 -14.86
CA SER A 415 -7.65 33.37 -16.22
C SER A 415 -7.65 32.21 -17.23
N PRO A 416 -8.10 32.41 -18.47
CA PRO A 416 -8.08 31.36 -19.52
C PRO A 416 -6.69 30.75 -19.71
N HIS A 417 -5.64 31.55 -19.61
CA HIS A 417 -4.25 31.08 -19.69
C HIS A 417 -3.86 30.15 -18.53
N GLN A 418 -4.25 30.49 -17.29
CA GLN A 418 -3.98 29.62 -16.13
C GLN A 418 -4.75 28.32 -16.23
N GLU A 419 -6.00 28.38 -16.64
CA GLU A 419 -6.83 27.18 -16.84
C GLU A 419 -6.21 26.25 -17.88
N GLN A 420 -5.83 26.76 -19.03
CA GLN A 420 -5.17 26.00 -20.08
C GLN A 420 -3.85 25.39 -19.59
N ALA A 421 -3.01 26.17 -18.91
CA ALA A 421 -1.72 25.71 -18.38
C ALA A 421 -1.90 24.58 -17.32
N LEU A 422 -2.93 24.64 -16.47
CA LEU A 422 -3.25 23.58 -15.53
C LEU A 422 -3.69 22.31 -16.25
N TYR A 423 -4.59 22.40 -17.24
CA TYR A 423 -5.03 21.25 -18.03
C TYR A 423 -3.87 20.57 -18.76
N GLU A 424 -2.99 21.33 -19.39
CA GLU A 424 -1.82 20.79 -20.06
C GLU A 424 -0.91 20.03 -19.07
N LYS A 425 -0.72 20.60 -17.87
CA LYS A 425 0.09 19.98 -16.83
C LYS A 425 -0.53 18.70 -16.30
N PHE A 426 -1.84 18.66 -16.10
CA PHE A 426 -2.58 17.50 -15.66
C PHE A 426 -2.51 16.36 -16.69
N TRP A 427 -2.76 16.66 -17.94
CA TRP A 427 -2.60 15.72 -19.05
C TRP A 427 -1.19 15.15 -19.12
N LYS A 428 -0.19 16.03 -19.04
CA LYS A 428 1.21 15.63 -19.02
C LYS A 428 1.51 14.66 -17.89
N ALA A 429 1.03 14.93 -16.68
CA ALA A 429 1.23 14.07 -15.53
C ALA A 429 0.63 12.68 -15.71
N VAL A 430 -0.63 12.60 -16.16
CA VAL A 430 -1.31 11.33 -16.41
C VAL A 430 -0.64 10.56 -17.53
N HIS A 431 -0.33 11.22 -18.65
CA HIS A 431 0.35 10.60 -19.79
C HIS A 431 1.72 10.01 -19.42
N LEU A 432 2.55 10.78 -18.71
CA LEU A 432 3.86 10.29 -18.26
C LEU A 432 3.74 9.07 -17.32
N SER A 433 2.76 9.08 -16.43
CA SER A 433 2.50 7.97 -15.51
C SER A 433 2.10 6.70 -16.26
N VAL A 434 1.14 6.80 -17.18
CA VAL A 434 0.64 5.66 -17.97
C VAL A 434 1.72 5.15 -18.93
N SER A 435 2.40 6.04 -19.67
CA SER A 435 3.49 5.65 -20.57
C SER A 435 4.59 4.91 -19.83
N LYS A 436 4.98 5.40 -18.64
CA LYS A 436 5.99 4.73 -17.82
C LYS A 436 5.54 3.35 -17.36
N GLN A 437 4.28 3.20 -16.97
CA GLN A 437 3.71 1.92 -16.59
C GLN A 437 3.76 0.91 -17.75
N VAL A 438 3.34 1.32 -18.94
CA VAL A 438 3.38 0.48 -20.14
C VAL A 438 4.82 0.09 -20.53
N ASP A 439 5.77 1.04 -20.42
CA ASP A 439 7.19 0.74 -20.65
C ASP A 439 7.72 -0.34 -19.69
N GLU A 440 7.38 -0.24 -18.41
CA GLU A 440 7.81 -1.24 -17.42
C GLU A 440 7.12 -2.60 -17.68
N PHE A 441 5.84 -2.64 -18.06
CA PHE A 441 5.19 -3.87 -18.52
C PHE A 441 5.90 -4.49 -19.72
N SER A 442 6.28 -3.68 -20.70
CA SER A 442 6.99 -4.15 -21.88
C SER A 442 8.34 -4.77 -21.54
N LYS A 443 9.06 -4.18 -20.56
CA LYS A 443 10.32 -4.73 -20.04
C LYS A 443 10.09 -6.06 -19.35
N ILE A 444 9.09 -6.17 -18.48
CA ILE A 444 8.75 -7.42 -17.80
C ILE A 444 8.35 -8.49 -18.81
N ARG A 445 7.48 -8.19 -19.77
CA ARG A 445 7.12 -9.14 -20.84
C ARG A 445 8.35 -9.61 -21.64
N THR A 446 9.31 -8.72 -21.85
CA THR A 446 10.59 -9.07 -22.49
C THR A 446 11.42 -9.95 -21.57
N HIS A 447 11.50 -9.60 -20.30
CA HIS A 447 12.23 -10.37 -19.27
C HIS A 447 11.59 -11.75 -19.04
N PHE A 448 10.25 -11.85 -19.07
CA PHE A 448 9.54 -13.14 -19.06
C PHE A 448 9.91 -14.02 -20.26
N LYS A 449 9.97 -13.44 -21.46
CA LYS A 449 10.44 -14.19 -22.64
C LYS A 449 11.91 -14.62 -22.47
N GLU A 450 12.74 -13.79 -21.86
CA GLU A 450 14.16 -14.07 -21.61
C GLU A 450 14.35 -15.05 -20.45
N GLY A 451 13.56 -14.97 -19.37
CA GLY A 451 13.58 -15.92 -18.26
C GLY A 451 13.24 -17.35 -18.69
N ASN A 452 12.36 -17.50 -19.67
CA ASN A 452 12.10 -18.80 -20.28
C ASN A 452 13.35 -19.40 -20.98
N ILE A 453 14.33 -18.59 -21.39
CA ILE A 453 15.61 -19.08 -21.93
C ILE A 453 16.37 -19.89 -20.88
N ALA A 454 16.40 -19.44 -19.61
CA ALA A 454 17.03 -20.18 -18.52
C ALA A 454 16.37 -21.55 -18.31
N HIS A 455 15.03 -21.59 -18.31
CA HIS A 455 14.26 -22.80 -18.18
C HIS A 455 14.53 -23.78 -19.34
N LEU A 456 14.44 -23.31 -20.59
CA LEU A 456 14.74 -24.10 -21.78
C LEU A 456 16.17 -24.65 -21.79
N LEU A 457 17.13 -23.88 -21.30
CA LEU A 457 18.52 -24.32 -21.21
C LEU A 457 18.73 -25.36 -20.12
N CYS A 458 18.06 -25.24 -18.97
CA CYS A 458 18.06 -26.27 -17.92
C CYS A 458 17.52 -27.60 -18.45
N GLU A 459 16.33 -27.57 -19.08
CA GLU A 459 15.75 -28.76 -19.71
C GLU A 459 16.66 -29.38 -20.75
N ALA A 460 17.28 -28.56 -21.62
CA ALA A 460 18.20 -29.03 -22.66
C ALA A 460 19.50 -29.63 -22.09
N ILE A 461 19.98 -29.14 -20.94
CA ILE A 461 21.15 -29.71 -20.23
C ILE A 461 20.76 -31.03 -19.59
N ASP A 462 19.62 -31.09 -18.93
CA ASP A 462 19.14 -32.29 -18.22
C ASP A 462 18.71 -33.42 -19.19
N SER A 463 18.16 -33.08 -20.35
CA SER A 463 17.80 -34.04 -21.42
C SER A 463 18.96 -34.40 -22.36
N ASP A 464 20.17 -33.91 -22.13
CA ASP A 464 21.36 -34.07 -22.96
C ASP A 464 21.21 -33.65 -24.44
N GLU A 465 20.35 -32.65 -24.70
CA GLU A 465 20.15 -32.09 -26.04
C GLU A 465 21.49 -31.60 -26.67
N PHE A 466 22.37 -31.04 -25.86
CA PHE A 466 23.70 -30.59 -26.29
C PHE A 466 24.69 -31.74 -26.45
N LYS A 467 24.31 -33.01 -26.17
CA LYS A 467 25.19 -34.19 -26.25
C LYS A 467 26.49 -33.93 -25.52
N LEU A 468 26.37 -33.65 -24.21
CA LEU A 468 27.52 -33.31 -23.37
C LEU A 468 28.58 -34.43 -23.32
N CYS A 469 29.84 -34.10 -23.29
CA CYS A 469 30.94 -35.05 -23.15
C CYS A 469 31.80 -34.73 -21.93
N ARG A 470 32.45 -35.77 -21.33
CA ARG A 470 33.38 -35.60 -20.19
C ARG A 470 34.85 -35.47 -20.63
N LYS A 471 35.17 -35.82 -21.90
CA LYS A 471 36.55 -35.75 -22.43
C LYS A 471 36.63 -34.65 -23.47
N LYS A 472 37.65 -33.79 -23.34
CA LYS A 472 37.87 -32.63 -24.22
C LYS A 472 38.03 -33.01 -25.70
N GLU A 473 38.64 -34.14 -25.99
CA GLU A 473 38.87 -34.62 -27.36
C GLU A 473 37.52 -34.94 -28.09
N LYS A 474 36.48 -35.32 -27.35
CA LYS A 474 35.17 -35.61 -27.92
C LYS A 474 34.37 -34.35 -28.28
N LEU A 475 34.79 -33.14 -27.86
CA LEU A 475 34.08 -31.90 -28.09
C LEU A 475 33.98 -31.55 -29.58
N PHE A 476 34.86 -32.03 -30.44
CA PHE A 476 34.75 -31.83 -31.89
C PHE A 476 33.48 -32.42 -32.47
N LYS A 477 33.01 -33.54 -31.94
CA LYS A 477 31.81 -34.26 -32.36
C LYS A 477 30.56 -33.98 -31.50
N ARG A 478 30.69 -33.17 -30.46
CA ARG A 478 29.63 -32.86 -29.48
C ARG A 478 29.44 -31.34 -29.37
N ASN A 479 28.32 -30.92 -28.86
CA ASN A 479 27.96 -29.51 -28.74
C ASN A 479 28.36 -28.90 -27.40
N GLY A 480 28.64 -29.76 -26.40
CA GLY A 480 29.02 -29.27 -25.08
C GLY A 480 29.91 -30.26 -24.30
N ILE A 481 30.47 -29.80 -23.20
CA ILE A 481 31.31 -30.53 -22.27
C ILE A 481 30.89 -30.27 -20.82
N ILE A 482 30.85 -31.31 -20.00
CA ILE A 482 30.72 -31.16 -18.54
C ILE A 482 32.06 -30.65 -18.00
N TRP A 483 32.08 -29.41 -17.49
CA TRP A 483 33.28 -28.78 -17.01
C TRP A 483 33.55 -29.06 -15.54
N LYS A 484 32.51 -28.96 -14.70
CA LYS A 484 32.57 -29.34 -13.28
C LYS A 484 31.38 -30.20 -12.91
N GLU A 485 31.65 -31.30 -12.22
CA GLU A 485 30.66 -32.21 -11.66
C GLU A 485 31.03 -32.56 -10.22
N LYS A 486 30.09 -32.58 -9.29
CA LYS A 486 30.30 -32.94 -7.89
C LYS A 486 29.20 -33.91 -7.44
N LYS A 487 29.57 -35.12 -7.01
CA LYS A 487 28.65 -36.17 -6.57
C LYS A 487 27.55 -36.47 -7.60
N GLY A 488 27.87 -36.53 -8.89
CA GLY A 488 26.89 -36.79 -9.96
C GLY A 488 26.07 -35.56 -10.39
N VAL A 489 26.17 -34.42 -9.70
CA VAL A 489 25.47 -33.19 -10.05
C VAL A 489 26.35 -32.30 -10.91
N ILE A 490 25.86 -31.93 -12.09
CA ILE A 490 26.55 -31.01 -13.00
C ILE A 490 26.49 -29.59 -12.40
N LYS A 491 27.67 -29.00 -12.16
CA LYS A 491 27.78 -27.65 -11.62
C LYS A 491 28.13 -26.62 -12.70
N GLN A 492 28.88 -27.03 -13.73
CA GLN A 492 29.28 -26.12 -14.81
C GLN A 492 29.39 -26.89 -16.13
N VAL A 493 28.86 -26.31 -17.19
CA VAL A 493 28.95 -26.85 -18.55
C VAL A 493 29.61 -25.85 -19.50
N GLY A 494 30.34 -26.36 -20.48
CA GLY A 494 30.84 -25.57 -21.60
C GLY A 494 30.04 -25.91 -22.86
N ILE A 495 29.31 -24.96 -23.42
CA ILE A 495 28.49 -25.16 -24.63
C ILE A 495 29.05 -24.31 -25.78
N LYS A 496 29.13 -24.89 -26.98
CA LYS A 496 29.51 -24.11 -28.18
C LYS A 496 28.48 -23.01 -28.43
N GLN A 497 28.91 -21.78 -28.57
CA GLN A 497 28.02 -20.63 -28.76
C GLN A 497 27.03 -20.84 -29.94
N THR A 498 27.51 -21.39 -31.06
CA THR A 498 26.67 -21.67 -32.21
C THR A 498 25.55 -22.68 -31.91
N ALA A 499 25.85 -23.73 -31.15
CA ALA A 499 24.89 -24.74 -30.78
C ALA A 499 23.84 -24.17 -29.83
N LEU A 500 24.25 -23.36 -28.85
CA LEU A 500 23.34 -22.69 -27.90
C LEU A 500 22.40 -21.73 -28.62
N VAL A 501 22.96 -20.85 -29.49
CA VAL A 501 22.14 -19.89 -30.24
C VAL A 501 21.16 -20.59 -31.18
N GLN A 502 21.59 -21.65 -31.84
CA GLN A 502 20.74 -22.43 -32.72
C GLN A 502 19.61 -23.14 -31.94
N PHE A 503 19.93 -23.71 -30.76
CA PHE A 503 18.92 -24.31 -29.89
C PHE A 503 17.83 -23.30 -29.53
N ILE A 504 18.21 -22.13 -29.02
CA ILE A 504 17.26 -21.08 -28.61
C ILE A 504 16.42 -20.59 -29.82
N ARG A 505 17.03 -20.36 -30.97
CA ARG A 505 16.31 -19.92 -32.18
C ARG A 505 15.31 -20.95 -32.72
N ASN A 506 15.53 -22.22 -32.45
CA ASN A 506 14.60 -23.28 -32.83
C ASN A 506 13.36 -23.34 -31.92
N GLN A 507 13.36 -22.64 -30.78
CA GLN A 507 12.21 -22.56 -29.91
C GLN A 507 11.20 -21.51 -30.40
N ASN A 508 9.91 -21.76 -30.16
CA ASN A 508 8.85 -20.86 -30.58
C ASN A 508 8.99 -19.49 -29.89
N GLY A 509 8.96 -18.43 -30.69
CA GLY A 509 9.07 -17.05 -30.20
C GLY A 509 10.49 -16.48 -30.12
N TYR A 510 11.56 -17.31 -30.38
CA TYR A 510 12.96 -16.88 -30.25
C TYR A 510 13.73 -16.83 -31.59
N GLN A 511 13.06 -17.05 -32.73
CA GLN A 511 13.70 -17.15 -34.06
C GLN A 511 14.54 -15.90 -34.41
N ASN A 512 14.14 -14.74 -33.94
CA ASN A 512 14.79 -13.46 -34.21
C ASN A 512 15.82 -13.03 -33.17
N TYR A 513 16.12 -13.87 -32.16
CA TYR A 513 17.09 -13.51 -31.11
C TYR A 513 18.50 -13.53 -31.68
N SER A 514 19.22 -12.41 -31.51
CA SER A 514 20.63 -12.35 -31.88
C SER A 514 21.51 -13.12 -30.88
N SER A 515 22.66 -13.61 -31.35
CA SER A 515 23.63 -14.22 -30.45
C SER A 515 24.03 -13.28 -29.31
N ARG A 516 24.15 -11.99 -29.59
CA ARG A 516 24.46 -10.97 -28.59
C ARG A 516 23.38 -10.87 -27.52
N LYS A 517 22.11 -10.82 -27.92
CA LYS A 517 20.99 -10.73 -26.99
C LYS A 517 20.92 -11.92 -26.04
N ILE A 518 21.16 -13.14 -26.54
CA ILE A 518 21.19 -14.36 -25.72
C ILE A 518 22.36 -14.33 -24.74
N THR A 519 23.56 -13.94 -25.17
CA THR A 519 24.73 -13.86 -24.29
C THR A 519 24.65 -12.73 -23.28
N ASP A 520 24.05 -11.59 -23.65
CA ASP A 520 23.85 -10.47 -22.70
C ASP A 520 22.86 -10.88 -21.61
N TYR A 521 21.73 -11.54 -21.94
CA TYR A 521 20.82 -12.10 -20.95
C TYR A 521 21.54 -13.06 -19.98
N MET A 522 22.34 -13.99 -20.49
CA MET A 522 23.07 -14.96 -19.65
C MET A 522 24.12 -14.29 -18.75
N LYS A 523 24.67 -13.14 -19.15
CA LYS A 523 25.51 -12.30 -18.30
C LYS A 523 24.71 -11.61 -17.20
N ASP A 524 23.58 -11.04 -17.56
CA ASP A 524 22.72 -10.29 -16.65
C ASP A 524 22.21 -11.17 -15.49
N ILE A 525 21.87 -12.43 -15.77
CA ILE A 525 21.53 -13.41 -14.73
C ILE A 525 22.76 -14.01 -14.01
N GLY A 526 23.97 -13.63 -14.43
CA GLY A 526 25.22 -14.06 -13.78
C GLY A 526 25.62 -15.51 -14.00
N CYS A 527 24.95 -16.25 -14.88
CA CYS A 527 25.28 -17.66 -15.14
C CYS A 527 26.46 -17.87 -16.10
N LEU A 528 26.93 -16.80 -16.77
CA LEU A 528 28.03 -16.90 -17.75
C LEU A 528 29.37 -16.50 -17.11
N THR A 529 30.33 -17.38 -17.17
CA THR A 529 31.71 -17.07 -16.75
C THR A 529 32.38 -16.16 -17.78
N ILE A 530 32.80 -14.97 -17.35
CA ILE A 530 33.51 -14.00 -18.17
C ILE A 530 34.99 -14.10 -17.88
N ASN A 531 35.83 -14.16 -18.92
CA ASN A 531 37.29 -14.19 -18.78
C ASN A 531 37.87 -12.82 -18.40
N GLU A 532 39.14 -12.79 -17.96
CA GLU A 532 39.88 -11.57 -17.64
C GLU A 532 39.97 -10.60 -18.83
N ASP A 533 40.02 -11.12 -20.06
CA ASP A 533 39.98 -10.34 -21.31
C ASP A 533 38.57 -9.85 -21.71
N LYS A 534 37.58 -9.99 -20.83
CA LYS A 534 36.17 -9.68 -21.05
C LYS A 534 35.51 -10.49 -22.19
N SER A 535 36.14 -11.55 -22.68
CA SER A 535 35.54 -12.45 -23.67
C SER A 535 34.52 -13.40 -23.00
N ASN A 536 33.43 -13.70 -23.72
CA ASN A 536 32.36 -14.60 -23.25
C ASN A 536 32.69 -16.08 -23.51
N THR A 537 33.77 -16.37 -24.22
CA THR A 537 34.13 -17.73 -24.61
C THR A 537 35.48 -18.13 -24.05
N VAL A 538 35.53 -19.35 -23.52
CA VAL A 538 36.73 -19.90 -22.92
C VAL A 538 37.46 -20.82 -23.91
N HIS A 539 38.76 -20.63 -24.02
CA HIS A 539 39.63 -21.56 -24.73
C HIS A 539 39.98 -22.76 -23.85
N LEU A 540 39.63 -23.95 -24.28
CA LEU A 540 39.88 -25.18 -23.54
C LEU A 540 41.32 -25.75 -23.78
N GLY A 541 42.18 -24.99 -24.48
CA GLY A 541 43.53 -25.41 -24.81
C GLY A 541 43.64 -26.18 -26.12
N LYS A 542 44.73 -26.93 -26.27
CA LYS A 542 45.02 -27.80 -27.44
C LYS A 542 44.91 -29.28 -27.06
N ILE A 543 44.62 -30.13 -28.02
CA ILE A 543 44.75 -31.58 -27.84
C ILE A 543 46.23 -31.95 -27.59
N LYS A 544 46.48 -33.06 -26.88
CA LYS A 544 47.85 -33.49 -26.50
C LYS A 544 48.82 -33.62 -27.66
N ASP A 545 48.35 -33.78 -28.90
CA ASP A 545 49.16 -33.83 -30.13
C ASP A 545 49.54 -32.45 -30.69
N GLY A 546 49.07 -31.36 -30.07
CA GLY A 546 49.40 -29.96 -30.36
C GLY A 546 48.92 -29.39 -31.68
N LYS A 547 48.24 -30.17 -32.53
CA LYS A 547 47.95 -29.77 -33.91
C LYS A 547 46.61 -29.10 -34.13
N ARG A 548 45.62 -29.25 -33.23
CA ARG A 548 44.28 -28.64 -33.39
C ARG A 548 43.82 -27.93 -32.13
N PRO A 549 43.47 -26.63 -32.22
CA PRO A 549 42.86 -25.94 -31.09
C PRO A 549 41.44 -26.51 -30.83
N LEU A 550 41.08 -26.69 -29.56
CA LEU A 550 39.73 -27.06 -29.15
C LEU A 550 38.75 -25.92 -29.48
N PRO A 551 37.50 -26.27 -29.81
CA PRO A 551 36.47 -25.26 -30.01
C PRO A 551 36.29 -24.36 -28.77
N ARG A 552 36.01 -23.08 -29.00
CA ARG A 552 35.62 -22.16 -27.94
C ARG A 552 34.22 -22.52 -27.41
N VAL A 553 34.02 -22.39 -26.10
CA VAL A 553 32.73 -22.65 -25.44
C VAL A 553 32.36 -21.51 -24.52
N LEU A 554 31.08 -21.32 -24.33
CA LEU A 554 30.50 -20.52 -23.25
C LEU A 554 30.50 -21.39 -22.00
N LEU A 555 31.10 -20.93 -20.90
CA LEU A 555 31.07 -21.59 -19.61
C LEU A 555 29.88 -21.11 -18.82
N ILE A 556 28.92 -22.00 -18.58
CA ILE A 556 27.67 -21.73 -17.93
C ILE A 556 27.66 -22.36 -16.55
N ASP A 557 27.40 -21.56 -15.53
CA ASP A 557 27.10 -22.01 -14.18
C ASP A 557 25.66 -22.55 -14.12
N VAL A 558 25.53 -23.84 -13.87
CA VAL A 558 24.22 -24.53 -13.93
C VAL A 558 23.38 -24.24 -12.69
N GLU A 559 24.02 -23.96 -11.54
CA GLU A 559 23.31 -23.63 -10.31
C GLU A 559 22.63 -22.26 -10.44
N THR A 560 23.37 -21.25 -10.87
CA THR A 560 22.83 -19.91 -11.14
C THR A 560 21.76 -19.94 -12.25
N LEU A 561 21.95 -20.79 -13.27
CA LEU A 561 20.94 -20.95 -14.33
C LEU A 561 19.65 -21.58 -13.81
N ARG A 562 19.73 -22.58 -12.92
CA ARG A 562 18.57 -23.21 -12.27
C ARG A 562 17.84 -22.26 -11.35
N ASP A 563 18.55 -21.48 -10.53
CA ASP A 563 17.96 -20.46 -9.68
C ASP A 563 17.11 -19.48 -10.50
N SER A 564 17.62 -19.05 -11.67
CA SER A 564 16.88 -18.15 -12.58
C SER A 564 15.71 -18.84 -13.27
N ALA A 565 15.78 -20.13 -13.54
CA ALA A 565 14.68 -20.91 -14.10
C ALA A 565 13.58 -21.18 -13.06
N GLU A 566 13.93 -21.42 -11.80
CA GLU A 566 12.97 -21.55 -10.70
C GLU A 566 12.26 -20.24 -10.42
N GLU A 567 12.98 -19.11 -10.43
CA GLU A 567 12.40 -17.79 -10.32
C GLU A 567 11.38 -17.52 -11.44
N TYR A 568 11.70 -17.90 -12.68
CA TYR A 568 10.76 -17.84 -13.80
C TYR A 568 9.50 -18.70 -13.57
N ASN A 569 9.63 -19.93 -13.08
CA ASN A 569 8.50 -20.82 -12.84
C ASN A 569 7.56 -20.26 -11.76
N LEU A 570 8.09 -19.72 -10.67
CA LEU A 570 7.32 -19.04 -9.63
C LEU A 570 6.51 -17.86 -10.19
N TYR A 571 7.10 -17.08 -11.09
CA TYR A 571 6.39 -15.97 -11.74
C TYR A 571 5.35 -16.45 -12.77
N ALA A 572 5.64 -17.53 -13.48
CA ALA A 572 4.71 -18.11 -14.46
C ALA A 572 3.48 -18.75 -13.80
N GLU A 573 3.63 -19.29 -12.59
CA GLU A 573 2.51 -19.82 -11.79
C GLU A 573 1.65 -18.67 -11.24
N GLN A 574 2.26 -17.63 -10.70
CA GLN A 574 1.54 -16.44 -10.21
C GLN A 574 0.80 -15.65 -11.30
N ALA A 575 1.25 -15.75 -12.55
CA ALA A 575 0.58 -15.13 -13.69
C ALA A 575 -0.60 -15.96 -14.25
N ARG A 576 -0.77 -17.22 -13.78
CA ARG A 576 -1.89 -18.09 -14.15
C ARG A 576 -3.02 -18.11 -13.10
N GLU A 577 -2.71 -17.69 -11.87
CA GLU A 577 -3.67 -17.40 -10.79
C GLU A 577 -4.19 -15.94 -10.89
#